data_43aea4f3b935a4f5d51ec23c2ebcd403
#
_entry.id   43aea4f3b935a4f5d51ec23c2ebcd403
#
_cell.length_a   1.000
_cell.length_b   1.000
_cell.length_c   1.000
_cell.angle_alpha   90.00
_cell.angle_beta   90.00
_cell.angle_gamma   90.00
#
_symmetry.space_group_name_H-M   'P 1'
#
loop_
_entity.id
_entity.type
_entity.pdbx_description
1 polymer ?
#
loop_
_entity_poly.entity_id
_entity_poly.type
_entity_poly.pdbx_seq_one_letter_code
_entity_poly.pdbx_strand_id
1 'polypeptide(L)'
;MLVGQRIGGELIGATMSEVEPGNRLWPYHTHYLNEEWVIVLRGEPTLRTPEGEHVLNEGDVVCFPRGKAGAHQIINGTDSSIRVLMLSSMIRGEIIEYLDTGKVLAKGVEDEDIMFARPGPTPEYWEGED
;
A
#
# COMPACT_ATOMS: atom_id res chain seq x y z
N MET A 1 0.11 7.06 12.23
CA MET A 1 -0.43 6.63 13.53
C MET A 1 -1.43 5.51 13.32
N LEU A 2 -1.23 4.38 13.98
CA LEU A 2 -2.14 3.21 13.92
C LEU A 2 -3.40 3.50 14.73
N VAL A 3 -4.43 3.99 14.06
CA VAL A 3 -5.69 4.40 14.71
C VAL A 3 -6.57 3.21 15.02
N GLY A 4 -6.68 2.23 14.10
CA GLY A 4 -7.59 1.10 14.25
C GLY A 4 -7.40 0.32 15.54
N GLN A 5 -6.16 -0.02 15.87
CA GLN A 5 -5.84 -0.72 17.11
C GLN A 5 -6.14 0.10 18.36
N ARG A 6 -5.93 1.43 18.30
CA ARG A 6 -6.18 2.33 19.45
C ARG A 6 -7.64 2.48 19.81
N ILE A 7 -8.53 2.31 18.83
CA ILE A 7 -9.98 2.37 19.03
C ILE A 7 -10.64 1.00 19.16
N GLY A 8 -9.84 -0.07 19.23
CA GLY A 8 -10.34 -1.44 19.42
C GLY A 8 -10.77 -2.16 18.14
N GLY A 9 -10.30 -1.70 16.97
CA GLY A 9 -10.56 -2.37 15.69
C GLY A 9 -9.81 -3.70 15.58
N GLU A 10 -10.50 -4.75 15.20
CA GLU A 10 -9.94 -6.10 15.02
C GLU A 10 -9.94 -6.54 13.56
N LEU A 11 -11.00 -6.25 12.82
CA LEU A 11 -11.20 -6.70 11.44
C LEU A 11 -10.81 -5.66 10.39
N ILE A 12 -10.75 -4.39 10.80
CA ILE A 12 -10.39 -3.27 9.94
C ILE A 12 -9.18 -2.56 10.54
N GLY A 13 -8.09 -2.50 9.78
CA GLY A 13 -6.94 -1.69 10.09
C GLY A 13 -7.18 -0.24 9.67
N ALA A 14 -6.66 0.70 10.44
CA ALA A 14 -6.71 2.12 10.09
C ALA A 14 -5.41 2.80 10.47
N THR A 15 -4.80 3.50 9.51
CA THR A 15 -3.57 4.27 9.72
C THR A 15 -3.79 5.70 9.26
N MET A 16 -3.61 6.66 10.16
CA MET A 16 -3.61 8.08 9.81
C MET A 16 -2.18 8.54 9.57
N SER A 17 -1.94 9.19 8.45
CA SER A 17 -0.62 9.67 8.06
C SER A 17 -0.68 11.13 7.62
N GLU A 18 0.33 11.89 8.04
CA GLU A 18 0.65 13.18 7.47
C GLU A 18 1.86 13.02 6.54
N VAL A 19 1.80 13.65 5.39
CA VAL A 19 2.88 13.62 4.40
C VAL A 19 3.31 15.05 4.12
N GLU A 20 4.54 15.37 4.47
CA GLU A 20 5.12 16.70 4.25
C GLU A 20 5.36 16.96 2.76
N PRO A 21 5.45 18.25 2.35
CA PRO A 21 5.74 18.61 0.98
C PRO A 21 6.96 17.88 0.39
N GLY A 22 6.83 17.37 -0.82
CA GLY A 22 7.87 16.64 -1.53
C GLY A 22 8.08 15.18 -1.12
N ASN A 23 7.37 14.71 -0.10
CA ASN A 23 7.48 13.34 0.40
C ASN A 23 6.42 12.41 -0.23
N ARG A 24 6.65 11.12 -0.02
CA ARG A 24 5.78 10.04 -0.47
C ARG A 24 5.41 9.16 0.72
N LEU A 25 4.21 8.63 0.67
CA LEU A 25 3.75 7.66 1.65
C LEU A 25 3.94 6.26 1.08
N TRP A 26 4.92 5.56 1.60
CA TRP A 26 5.38 4.23 1.18
C TRP A 26 5.83 4.14 -0.29
N PRO A 27 6.55 3.07 -0.69
CA PRO A 27 6.87 2.80 -2.08
C PRO A 27 5.63 2.44 -2.90
N TYR A 28 5.74 2.52 -4.23
CA TYR A 28 4.70 2.04 -5.14
C TYR A 28 4.53 0.52 -5.00
N HIS A 29 3.38 0.09 -4.50
CA HIS A 29 3.16 -1.28 -4.07
C HIS A 29 1.72 -1.74 -4.27
N THR A 30 1.52 -3.06 -4.18
CA THR A 30 0.20 -3.68 -4.11
C THR A 30 0.14 -4.75 -3.04
N HIS A 31 -1.05 -4.99 -2.52
CA HIS A 31 -1.39 -6.07 -1.59
C HIS A 31 -2.14 -7.18 -2.30
N TYR A 32 -1.79 -8.43 -2.05
CA TYR A 32 -2.47 -9.56 -2.68
C TYR A 32 -3.59 -10.17 -1.82
N LEU A 33 -3.54 -10.02 -0.50
CA LEU A 33 -4.50 -10.61 0.42
C LEU A 33 -5.49 -9.60 1.00
N ASN A 34 -5.04 -8.38 1.28
CA ASN A 34 -5.86 -7.36 1.90
C ASN A 34 -6.29 -6.27 0.91
N GLU A 35 -7.53 -5.82 1.05
CA GLU A 35 -8.03 -4.65 0.35
C GLU A 35 -7.68 -3.40 1.17
N GLU A 36 -7.27 -2.33 0.50
CA GLU A 36 -7.00 -1.04 1.11
C GLU A 36 -7.87 0.06 0.51
N TRP A 37 -8.16 1.03 1.35
CA TRP A 37 -8.83 2.28 0.94
C TRP A 37 -8.04 3.46 1.45
N VAL A 38 -8.09 4.58 0.72
CA VAL A 38 -7.61 5.87 1.19
C VAL A 38 -8.76 6.86 1.25
N ILE A 39 -8.78 7.65 2.31
CA ILE A 39 -9.67 8.79 2.47
C ILE A 39 -8.79 10.03 2.65
N VAL A 40 -8.98 11.04 1.81
CA VAL A 40 -8.26 12.31 1.92
C VAL A 40 -8.93 13.18 2.97
N LEU A 41 -8.24 13.42 4.07
CA LEU A 41 -8.74 14.26 5.18
C LEU A 41 -8.34 15.72 5.02
N ARG A 42 -7.19 16.00 4.39
CA ARG A 42 -6.69 17.36 4.16
C ARG A 42 -5.73 17.39 2.99
N GLY A 43 -5.83 18.43 2.17
CA GLY A 43 -4.92 18.70 1.07
C GLY A 43 -5.27 17.97 -0.22
N GLU A 44 -4.37 18.06 -1.17
CA GLU A 44 -4.54 17.55 -2.53
C GLU A 44 -3.39 16.61 -2.93
N PRO A 45 -3.37 15.37 -2.37
CA PRO A 45 -2.34 14.40 -2.73
C PRO A 45 -2.45 13.98 -4.19
N THR A 46 -1.32 13.61 -4.78
CA THR A 46 -1.27 12.89 -6.05
C THR A 46 -1.28 11.39 -5.77
N LEU A 47 -2.21 10.70 -6.39
CA LEU A 47 -2.31 9.24 -6.38
C LEU A 47 -1.69 8.68 -7.65
N ARG A 48 -0.65 7.86 -7.53
CA ARG A 48 -0.09 7.06 -8.63
C ARG A 48 -0.75 5.68 -8.64
N THR A 49 -1.24 5.28 -9.81
CA THR A 49 -1.85 3.97 -10.07
C THR A 49 -1.30 3.39 -11.37
N PRO A 50 -1.65 2.13 -11.75
CA PRO A 50 -1.30 1.59 -13.08
C PRO A 50 -1.82 2.42 -14.26
N GLU A 51 -2.86 3.22 -14.05
CA GLU A 51 -3.47 4.08 -15.08
C GLU A 51 -2.83 5.47 -15.16
N GLY A 52 -1.86 5.78 -14.28
CA GLY A 52 -1.18 7.06 -14.24
C GLY A 52 -1.36 7.80 -12.91
N GLU A 53 -1.15 9.10 -12.93
CA GLU A 53 -1.24 9.95 -11.76
C GLU A 53 -2.53 10.77 -11.77
N HIS A 54 -3.17 10.88 -10.60
CA HIS A 54 -4.43 11.59 -10.39
C HIS A 54 -4.31 12.48 -9.15
N VAL A 55 -4.74 13.72 -9.25
CA VAL A 55 -4.86 14.59 -8.06
C VAL A 55 -6.17 14.30 -7.35
N LEU A 56 -6.09 14.01 -6.05
CA LEU A 56 -7.24 13.80 -5.19
C LEU A 56 -7.57 15.08 -4.42
N ASN A 57 -8.86 15.24 -4.08
CA ASN A 57 -9.34 16.35 -3.27
C ASN A 57 -9.74 15.88 -1.88
N GLU A 58 -9.87 16.82 -0.94
CA GLU A 58 -10.41 16.53 0.40
C GLU A 58 -11.77 15.85 0.30
N GLY A 59 -11.95 14.77 1.06
CA GLY A 59 -13.16 13.97 1.05
C GLY A 59 -13.19 12.86 0.00
N ASP A 60 -12.25 12.83 -0.94
CA ASP A 60 -12.17 11.73 -1.89
C ASP A 60 -11.86 10.41 -1.19
N VAL A 61 -12.50 9.35 -1.68
CA VAL A 61 -12.31 7.97 -1.21
C VAL A 61 -11.95 7.10 -2.39
N VAL A 62 -10.85 6.37 -2.27
CA VAL A 62 -10.39 5.45 -3.33
C VAL A 62 -10.18 4.07 -2.73
N CYS A 63 -10.67 3.05 -3.43
CA CYS A 63 -10.43 1.65 -3.11
C CYS A 63 -9.28 1.11 -3.97
N PHE A 64 -8.38 0.39 -3.33
CA PHE A 64 -7.31 -0.37 -3.97
C PHE A 64 -7.65 -1.85 -3.87
N PRO A 65 -8.18 -2.45 -4.94
CA PRO A 65 -8.49 -3.88 -4.94
C PRO A 65 -7.21 -4.71 -4.78
N ARG A 66 -7.36 -5.93 -4.32
CA ARG A 66 -6.24 -6.86 -4.19
C ARG A 66 -5.59 -7.16 -5.55
N GLY A 67 -4.28 -7.33 -5.56
CA GLY A 67 -3.52 -7.64 -6.75
C GLY A 67 -3.05 -6.41 -7.53
N LYS A 68 -2.52 -6.62 -8.71
CA LYS A 68 -1.82 -5.57 -9.49
C LYS A 68 -2.69 -4.38 -9.87
N ALA A 69 -3.99 -4.58 -10.06
CA ALA A 69 -4.91 -3.49 -10.35
C ALA A 69 -5.03 -2.46 -9.22
N GLY A 70 -4.75 -2.89 -7.98
CA GLY A 70 -4.76 -2.03 -6.79
C GLY A 70 -3.42 -1.40 -6.44
N ALA A 71 -2.42 -1.49 -7.30
CA ALA A 71 -1.12 -0.87 -7.05
C ALA A 71 -1.25 0.64 -6.90
N HIS A 72 -0.59 1.20 -5.88
CA HIS A 72 -0.72 2.62 -5.58
C HIS A 72 0.48 3.20 -4.82
N GLN A 73 0.60 4.51 -4.89
CA GLN A 73 1.49 5.34 -4.09
C GLN A 73 0.86 6.72 -3.90
N ILE A 74 0.91 7.24 -2.69
CA ILE A 74 0.47 8.59 -2.35
C ILE A 74 1.70 9.52 -2.36
N ILE A 75 1.60 10.62 -3.07
CA ILE A 75 2.68 11.60 -3.24
C ILE A 75 2.14 12.98 -2.84
N ASN A 76 2.91 13.70 -2.05
CA ASN A 76 2.62 15.11 -1.78
C ASN A 76 3.48 16.00 -2.70
N GLY A 77 2.93 16.37 -3.84
CA GLY A 77 3.54 17.33 -4.77
C GLY A 77 3.18 18.79 -4.49
N THR A 78 2.49 19.08 -3.39
CA THR A 78 2.07 20.43 -2.99
C THR A 78 3.09 21.08 -2.04
N ASP A 79 2.86 22.33 -1.67
CA ASP A 79 3.68 23.10 -0.72
C ASP A 79 3.17 23.06 0.73
N SER A 80 2.12 22.30 0.98
CA SER A 80 1.50 22.14 2.30
C SER A 80 1.40 20.66 2.69
N SER A 81 1.41 20.34 3.98
CA SER A 81 1.23 18.96 4.43
C SER A 81 -0.16 18.45 4.09
N ILE A 82 -0.25 17.20 3.70
CA ILE A 82 -1.51 16.48 3.46
C ILE A 82 -1.78 15.50 4.60
N ARG A 83 -3.03 15.13 4.79
CA ARG A 83 -3.43 14.10 5.76
C ARG A 83 -4.36 13.11 5.10
N VAL A 84 -4.04 11.83 5.24
CA VAL A 84 -4.85 10.73 4.70
C VAL A 84 -5.14 9.70 5.78
N LEU A 85 -6.27 9.04 5.66
CA LEU A 85 -6.64 7.87 6.43
C LEU A 85 -6.62 6.66 5.49
N MET A 86 -5.74 5.69 5.79
CA MET A 86 -5.71 4.41 5.09
C MET A 86 -6.47 3.38 5.90
N LEU A 87 -7.42 2.71 5.26
CA LEU A 87 -8.16 1.59 5.82
C LEU A 87 -7.74 0.30 5.12
N SER A 88 -7.70 -0.80 5.84
CA SER A 88 -7.43 -2.11 5.26
C SER A 88 -8.23 -3.20 5.95
N SER A 89 -8.57 -4.25 5.21
CA SER A 89 -8.96 -5.51 5.83
C SER A 89 -7.79 -6.07 6.63
N MET A 90 -8.07 -6.88 7.66
CA MET A 90 -7.05 -7.47 8.54
C MET A 90 -7.01 -8.99 8.37
N ILE A 91 -6.96 -9.44 7.13
CA ILE A 91 -6.77 -10.86 6.80
C ILE A 91 -5.33 -11.22 7.16
N ARG A 92 -5.17 -12.28 7.95
CA ARG A 92 -3.86 -12.75 8.39
C ARG A 92 -3.06 -13.32 7.23
N GLY A 93 -1.78 -12.98 7.23
CA GLY A 93 -0.88 -13.26 6.13
C GLY A 93 -1.02 -12.20 5.03
N GLU A 94 0.10 -11.72 4.50
CA GLU A 94 0.11 -10.72 3.44
C GLU A 94 1.26 -10.98 2.48
N ILE A 95 1.01 -10.71 1.22
CA ILE A 95 2.05 -10.62 0.19
C ILE A 95 1.97 -9.22 -0.41
N ILE A 96 3.06 -8.48 -0.29
CA ILE A 96 3.19 -7.13 -0.81
C ILE A 96 4.25 -7.14 -1.91
N GLU A 97 3.92 -6.65 -3.07
CA GLU A 97 4.87 -6.45 -4.17
C GLU A 97 5.18 -4.97 -4.33
N TYR A 98 6.47 -4.63 -4.34
CA TYR A 98 6.99 -3.30 -4.61
C TYR A 98 7.38 -3.23 -6.08
N LEU A 99 6.53 -2.62 -6.90
CA LEU A 99 6.56 -2.75 -8.35
C LEU A 99 7.76 -2.05 -9.01
N ASP A 100 8.29 -0.98 -8.41
CA ASP A 100 9.44 -0.27 -8.96
C ASP A 100 10.75 -1.02 -8.75
N THR A 101 10.86 -1.83 -7.70
CA THR A 101 12.11 -2.52 -7.32
C THR A 101 12.06 -4.03 -7.48
N GLY A 102 10.87 -4.60 -7.69
CA GLY A 102 10.67 -6.04 -7.78
C GLY A 102 10.82 -6.79 -6.44
N LYS A 103 10.82 -6.07 -5.32
CA LYS A 103 10.83 -6.71 -4.00
C LYS A 103 9.46 -7.29 -3.69
N VAL A 104 9.45 -8.38 -2.93
CA VAL A 104 8.25 -9.00 -2.41
C VAL A 104 8.40 -9.21 -0.91
N LEU A 105 7.40 -8.81 -0.15
CA LEU A 105 7.32 -9.02 1.29
C LEU A 105 6.23 -10.04 1.59
N ALA A 106 6.60 -11.15 2.21
CA ALA A 106 5.66 -12.09 2.83
C ALA A 106 5.57 -11.77 4.32
N LYS A 107 4.39 -11.37 4.78
CA LYS A 107 4.15 -10.84 6.11
C LYS A 107 3.16 -11.69 6.88
N GLY A 108 3.43 -11.92 8.17
CA GLY A 108 2.53 -12.63 9.07
C GLY A 108 2.33 -14.12 8.74
N VAL A 109 3.25 -14.73 8.02
CA VAL A 109 3.23 -16.16 7.67
C VAL A 109 3.97 -16.99 8.73
N GLU A 110 5.06 -16.42 9.23
CA GLU A 110 5.90 -16.95 10.32
C GLU A 110 6.01 -15.89 11.42
N ASP A 111 6.85 -16.13 12.40
CA ASP A 111 7.13 -15.17 13.47
C ASP A 111 7.86 -13.91 12.96
N GLU A 112 8.54 -14.02 11.81
CA GLU A 112 9.24 -12.92 11.15
C GLU A 112 8.70 -12.69 9.74
N ASP A 113 8.71 -11.43 9.31
CA ASP A 113 8.39 -11.06 7.94
C ASP A 113 9.57 -11.44 7.02
N ILE A 114 9.26 -11.96 5.85
CA ILE A 114 10.26 -12.38 4.86
C ILE A 114 10.20 -11.43 3.66
N MET A 115 11.30 -10.74 3.38
CA MET A 115 11.43 -9.89 2.20
C MET A 115 12.49 -10.45 1.27
N PHE A 116 12.18 -10.54 -0.01
CA PHE A 116 13.11 -10.99 -1.04
C PHE A 116 12.98 -10.15 -2.31
N ALA A 117 14.09 -10.06 -3.07
CA ALA A 117 14.08 -9.50 -4.41
C ALA A 117 13.63 -10.58 -5.39
N ARG A 118 12.85 -10.18 -6.39
CA ARG A 118 12.47 -11.04 -7.51
C ARG A 118 13.24 -10.63 -8.77
N PRO A 119 14.47 -11.12 -8.95
CA PRO A 119 15.25 -10.82 -10.13
C PRO A 119 14.81 -11.70 -11.30
N GLY A 120 14.53 -11.08 -12.45
CA GLY A 120 14.30 -11.80 -13.70
C GLY A 120 12.87 -12.34 -13.89
N PRO A 121 12.67 -13.13 -14.95
CA PRO A 121 11.37 -13.72 -15.27
C PRO A 121 10.93 -14.73 -14.21
N THR A 122 9.63 -14.95 -14.13
CA THR A 122 9.07 -16.00 -13.27
C THR A 122 9.62 -17.35 -13.70
N PRO A 123 10.28 -18.10 -12.80
CA PRO A 123 10.77 -19.43 -13.14
C PRO A 123 9.61 -20.39 -13.40
N GLU A 124 9.87 -21.41 -14.20
CA GLU A 124 8.95 -22.53 -14.33
C GLU A 124 8.88 -23.29 -13.00
N TYR A 125 7.71 -23.92 -12.72
CA TYR A 125 7.46 -24.56 -11.43
C TYR A 125 8.53 -25.58 -11.03
N TRP A 126 9.04 -26.35 -12.00
CA TRP A 126 10.04 -27.38 -11.79
C TRP A 126 11.49 -26.95 -12.09
N GLU A 127 11.69 -25.69 -12.42
CA GLU A 127 13.04 -25.17 -12.72
C GLU A 127 13.93 -25.23 -11.48
N GLY A 128 14.99 -26.05 -11.56
CA GLY A 128 15.92 -26.26 -10.45
C GLY A 128 15.47 -27.26 -9.40
N GLU A 129 14.32 -27.90 -9.59
CA GLU A 129 13.82 -28.98 -8.72
C GLU A 129 14.16 -30.33 -9.37
N ASP A 130 15.00 -31.12 -8.75
CA ASP A 130 15.41 -32.48 -9.20
C ASP A 130 14.68 -33.58 -8.41
#